data_a9749e68ac4eb59e9c08472c04938f23
#
_entry.id   a9749e68ac4eb59e9c08472c04938f23
#
_cell.length_a   1.000
_cell.length_b   1.000
_cell.length_c   1.000
_cell.angle_alpha   90.00
_cell.angle_beta   90.00
_cell.angle_gamma   90.00
#
_symmetry.space_group_name_H-M   'P 1'
#
loop_
_entity.id
_entity.type
_entity.pdbx_description
1 polymer ?
#
loop_
_entity_poly.entity_id
_entity_poly.type
_entity_poly.pdbx_seq_one_letter_code
_entity_poly.pdbx_strand_id
1 'polypeptide(L)'
;PQELIALHPAKNRDESRLMVVNRKTGEIEHKVFKDLLGYFGEKDVFIFNNTKVFPARLYGNKEKTGARIEVFLLRELNEDLRLWDVLVDPARKIRIGNKLYFGEDDSMVAEVIDNTTSRGRTLRFLYDGNHDEFKKALYALGETPLPKYIDRPVEPDDEDRYQNIFATEEGA
;
A
#
# COMPACT_ATOMS: atom_id res chain seq x y z
N PRO A 1 -18.84 -11.30 7.80
CA PRO A 1 -19.78 -10.16 7.69
C PRO A 1 -19.05 -8.84 7.84
N GLN A 2 -19.44 -7.83 7.06
CA GLN A 2 -18.77 -6.51 7.01
C GLN A 2 -18.78 -5.82 8.39
N GLU A 3 -19.84 -5.98 9.15
CA GLU A 3 -20.01 -5.43 10.50
C GLU A 3 -19.03 -5.98 11.55
N LEU A 4 -18.34 -7.08 11.25
CA LEU A 4 -17.31 -7.66 12.12
C LEU A 4 -15.89 -7.18 11.78
N ILE A 5 -15.72 -6.40 10.71
CA ILE A 5 -14.44 -5.83 10.35
C ILE A 5 -14.21 -4.56 11.17
N ALA A 6 -13.16 -4.57 12.00
CA ALA A 6 -12.78 -3.38 12.75
C ALA A 6 -12.28 -2.29 11.80
N LEU A 7 -12.84 -1.09 11.90
CA LEU A 7 -12.42 0.05 11.08
C LEU A 7 -11.15 0.72 11.61
N HIS A 8 -10.87 0.58 12.91
CA HIS A 8 -9.69 1.16 13.56
C HIS A 8 -8.94 0.08 14.35
N PRO A 9 -7.62 0.17 14.47
CA PRO A 9 -6.83 -0.74 15.28
C PRO A 9 -7.09 -0.53 16.78
N ALA A 10 -6.75 -1.52 17.61
CA ALA A 10 -6.72 -1.36 19.06
C ALA A 10 -5.77 -0.21 19.47
N LYS A 11 -6.02 0.45 20.60
CA LYS A 11 -5.19 1.57 21.08
C LYS A 11 -3.72 1.17 21.16
N ASN A 12 -3.42 0.04 21.80
CA ASN A 12 -2.09 -0.52 21.86
C ASN A 12 -2.04 -1.76 20.95
N ARG A 13 -0.93 -1.96 20.21
CA ARG A 13 -0.81 -3.04 19.20
C ARG A 13 -0.89 -4.43 19.82
N ASP A 14 -0.35 -4.59 21.02
CA ASP A 14 -0.29 -5.84 21.78
C ASP A 14 -1.59 -6.18 22.52
N GLU A 15 -2.56 -5.28 22.51
CA GLU A 15 -3.89 -5.46 23.13
C GLU A 15 -4.96 -5.98 22.16
N SER A 16 -4.61 -6.26 20.91
CA SER A 16 -5.52 -6.89 19.94
C SER A 16 -5.96 -8.26 20.45
N ARG A 17 -7.20 -8.65 20.11
CA ARG A 17 -7.69 -9.99 20.43
C ARG A 17 -6.89 -11.06 19.69
N LEU A 18 -6.56 -12.12 20.38
CA LEU A 18 -5.90 -13.32 19.85
C LEU A 18 -6.84 -14.51 19.92
N MET A 19 -7.03 -15.18 18.79
CA MET A 19 -7.69 -16.49 18.74
C MET A 19 -6.60 -17.57 18.58
N VAL A 20 -6.52 -18.48 19.53
CA VAL A 20 -5.63 -19.64 19.48
C VAL A 20 -6.45 -20.86 19.12
N VAL A 21 -6.07 -21.57 18.08
CA VAL A 21 -6.78 -22.78 17.60
C VAL A 21 -5.84 -23.96 17.64
N ASN A 22 -6.19 -24.97 18.43
CA ASN A 22 -5.48 -26.25 18.41
C ASN A 22 -5.93 -27.05 17.18
N ARG A 23 -5.06 -27.22 16.21
CA ARG A 23 -5.40 -27.89 14.94
C ARG A 23 -5.70 -29.39 15.10
N LYS A 24 -5.26 -30.03 16.18
CA LYS A 24 -5.50 -31.47 16.43
C LYS A 24 -6.81 -31.71 17.15
N THR A 25 -7.12 -30.91 18.15
CA THR A 25 -8.34 -31.08 18.98
C THR A 25 -9.51 -30.22 18.50
N GLY A 26 -9.25 -29.14 17.76
CA GLY A 26 -10.26 -28.15 17.37
C GLY A 26 -10.61 -27.17 18.49
N GLU A 27 -9.95 -27.25 19.64
CA GLU A 27 -10.19 -26.32 20.76
C GLU A 27 -9.78 -24.90 20.39
N ILE A 28 -10.60 -23.94 20.84
CA ILE A 28 -10.42 -22.51 20.58
C ILE A 28 -10.29 -21.80 21.93
N GLU A 29 -9.22 -21.02 22.08
CA GLU A 29 -9.03 -20.10 23.19
C GLU A 29 -9.07 -18.65 22.70
N HIS A 30 -9.64 -17.78 23.51
CA HIS A 30 -9.64 -16.33 23.28
C HIS A 30 -8.70 -15.65 24.27
N LYS A 31 -7.70 -14.97 23.76
CA LYS A 31 -6.62 -14.32 24.51
C LYS A 31 -6.44 -12.87 24.04
N VAL A 32 -5.43 -12.20 24.58
CA VAL A 32 -4.91 -10.92 24.09
C VAL A 32 -3.57 -11.18 23.40
N PHE A 33 -3.23 -10.40 22.37
CA PHE A 33 -2.06 -10.66 21.52
C PHE A 33 -0.74 -10.79 22.32
N LYS A 34 -0.55 -10.02 23.39
CA LYS A 34 0.62 -10.14 24.28
C LYS A 34 0.78 -11.52 24.93
N ASP A 35 -0.31 -12.29 25.06
CA ASP A 35 -0.25 -13.66 25.60
C ASP A 35 0.46 -14.64 24.64
N LEU A 36 0.70 -14.21 23.39
CA LEU A 36 1.41 -14.97 22.37
C LEU A 36 2.76 -15.50 22.88
N LEU A 37 3.45 -14.72 23.69
CA LEU A 37 4.77 -15.09 24.24
C LEU A 37 4.74 -16.36 25.06
N GLY A 38 3.60 -16.74 25.65
CA GLY A 38 3.43 -17.97 26.41
C GLY A 38 3.37 -19.25 25.56
N TYR A 39 3.27 -19.14 24.24
CA TYR A 39 3.15 -20.28 23.33
C TYR A 39 4.47 -20.67 22.67
N PHE A 40 5.54 -19.90 22.85
CA PHE A 40 6.81 -20.07 22.16
C PHE A 40 7.98 -20.18 23.13
N GLY A 41 9.05 -20.84 22.70
CA GLY A 41 10.26 -21.06 23.46
C GLY A 41 11.52 -20.87 22.62
N GLU A 42 12.68 -21.20 23.20
CA GLU A 42 14.01 -20.97 22.60
C GLU A 42 14.24 -21.66 21.23
N LYS A 43 13.41 -22.67 20.89
CA LYS A 43 13.53 -23.44 19.65
C LYS A 43 12.64 -22.93 18.53
N ASP A 44 11.81 -21.94 18.81
CA ASP A 44 10.89 -21.37 17.83
C ASP A 44 11.59 -20.25 17.05
N VAL A 45 11.25 -20.13 15.77
CA VAL A 45 11.77 -19.10 14.87
C VAL A 45 10.62 -18.24 14.39
N PHE A 46 10.77 -16.93 14.54
CA PHE A 46 9.82 -15.95 14.02
C PHE A 46 10.36 -15.32 12.76
N ILE A 47 9.51 -15.22 11.76
CA ILE A 47 9.79 -14.47 10.53
C ILE A 47 8.85 -13.30 10.49
N PHE A 48 9.40 -12.09 10.44
CA PHE A 48 8.63 -10.84 10.39
C PHE A 48 8.80 -10.15 9.04
N ASN A 49 7.76 -9.47 8.60
CA ASN A 49 7.84 -8.54 7.49
C ASN A 49 8.53 -7.26 7.99
N ASN A 50 9.53 -6.78 7.26
CA ASN A 50 10.24 -5.53 7.56
C ASN A 50 9.90 -4.40 6.55
N THR A 51 8.86 -4.59 5.74
CA THR A 51 8.45 -3.58 4.75
C THR A 51 7.98 -2.31 5.44
N LYS A 52 8.61 -1.18 5.08
CA LYS A 52 8.18 0.17 5.41
C LYS A 52 7.26 0.67 4.30
N VAL A 53 5.96 0.70 4.59
CA VAL A 53 4.96 1.12 3.62
C VAL A 53 5.07 2.61 3.35
N PHE A 54 5.14 2.98 2.08
CA PHE A 54 5.07 4.37 1.63
C PHE A 54 3.66 4.72 1.12
N PRO A 55 3.31 6.00 0.91
CA PRO A 55 2.02 6.43 0.36
C PRO A 55 1.85 5.95 -1.09
N ALA A 56 1.44 4.70 -1.26
CA ALA A 56 1.48 3.99 -2.53
C ALA A 56 0.25 4.21 -3.41
N ARG A 57 -0.85 4.77 -2.88
CA ARG A 57 -2.09 4.93 -3.63
C ARG A 57 -2.23 6.35 -4.15
N LEU A 58 -2.24 6.51 -5.47
CA LEU A 58 -2.40 7.78 -6.16
C LEU A 58 -3.76 7.83 -6.84
N TYR A 59 -4.41 8.97 -6.77
CA TYR A 59 -5.60 9.28 -7.56
C TYR A 59 -5.28 10.37 -8.58
N GLY A 60 -5.78 10.19 -9.76
CA GLY A 60 -5.53 11.13 -10.85
C GLY A 60 -6.56 11.00 -11.96
N ASN A 61 -6.25 11.63 -13.09
CA ASN A 61 -7.12 11.68 -14.24
C ASN A 61 -6.39 11.24 -15.51
N LYS A 62 -7.13 10.58 -16.39
CA LYS A 62 -6.62 10.18 -17.69
C LYS A 62 -6.67 11.36 -18.66
N GLU A 63 -5.59 11.56 -19.42
CA GLU A 63 -5.55 12.50 -20.56
C GLU A 63 -6.78 12.35 -21.46
N LYS A 64 -7.19 13.43 -22.09
CA LYS A 64 -8.28 13.54 -23.07
C LYS A 64 -9.69 13.29 -22.55
N THR A 65 -9.87 12.42 -21.57
CA THR A 65 -11.22 12.06 -21.09
C THR A 65 -11.52 12.62 -19.70
N GLY A 66 -10.51 13.05 -18.94
CA GLY A 66 -10.66 13.45 -17.54
C GLY A 66 -11.16 12.33 -16.63
N ALA A 67 -11.20 11.07 -17.12
CA ALA A 67 -11.70 9.95 -16.35
C ALA A 67 -10.82 9.71 -15.14
N ARG A 68 -11.42 9.64 -13.94
CA ARG A 68 -10.73 9.32 -12.70
C ARG A 68 -10.07 7.94 -12.77
N ILE A 69 -8.85 7.86 -12.28
CA ILE A 69 -8.05 6.63 -12.22
C ILE A 69 -7.42 6.49 -10.84
N GLU A 70 -7.17 5.23 -10.45
CA GLU A 70 -6.36 4.86 -9.29
C GLU A 70 -5.09 4.18 -9.81
N VAL A 71 -3.95 4.58 -9.26
CA VAL A 71 -2.64 3.94 -9.48
C VAL A 71 -2.11 3.50 -8.13
N PHE A 72 -1.71 2.24 -8.03
CA PHE A 72 -1.08 1.67 -6.85
C PHE A 72 0.38 1.36 -7.18
N LEU A 73 1.29 2.09 -6.56
CA LEU A 73 2.73 1.93 -6.73
C LEU A 73 3.18 0.62 -6.07
N LEU A 74 3.91 -0.23 -6.79
CA LEU A 74 4.46 -1.48 -6.26
C LEU A 74 5.95 -1.35 -5.94
N ARG A 75 6.72 -0.97 -6.95
CA ARG A 75 8.18 -0.83 -6.82
C ARG A 75 8.75 0.05 -7.92
N GLU A 76 9.84 0.71 -7.63
CA GLU A 76 10.65 1.39 -8.61
C GLU A 76 11.49 0.38 -9.40
N LEU A 77 11.43 0.46 -10.73
CA LEU A 77 12.17 -0.41 -11.64
C LEU A 77 13.48 0.21 -12.10
N ASN A 78 13.50 1.52 -12.25
CA ASN A 78 14.68 2.27 -12.69
C ASN A 78 14.58 3.72 -12.21
N GLU A 79 15.57 4.14 -11.45
CA GLU A 79 15.64 5.45 -10.83
C GLU A 79 15.88 6.56 -11.88
N ASP A 80 16.87 6.37 -12.77
CA ASP A 80 17.25 7.39 -13.78
C ASP A 80 16.11 7.70 -14.74
N LEU A 81 15.36 6.67 -15.12
CA LEU A 81 14.23 6.77 -16.03
C LEU A 81 12.89 6.94 -15.32
N ARG A 82 12.86 6.95 -14.00
CA ARG A 82 11.65 7.07 -13.16
C ARG A 82 10.57 6.06 -13.55
N LEU A 83 11.01 4.80 -13.76
CA LEU A 83 10.13 3.71 -14.12
C LEU A 83 9.60 3.01 -12.89
N TRP A 84 8.29 2.82 -12.85
CA TRP A 84 7.59 2.16 -11.75
C TRP A 84 6.68 1.05 -12.25
N ASP A 85 6.74 -0.10 -11.56
CA ASP A 85 5.72 -1.15 -11.68
C ASP A 85 4.53 -0.77 -10.79
N VAL A 86 3.33 -0.78 -11.38
CA VAL A 86 2.13 -0.30 -10.71
C VAL A 86 0.91 -1.17 -11.04
N LEU A 87 -0.10 -1.15 -10.17
CA LEU A 87 -1.45 -1.59 -10.52
C LEU A 87 -2.30 -0.38 -10.87
N VAL A 88 -3.24 -0.55 -11.79
CA VAL A 88 -4.14 0.54 -12.21
C VAL A 88 -5.60 0.11 -12.18
N ASP A 89 -6.48 1.07 -11.89
CA ASP A 89 -7.92 0.90 -11.94
C ASP A 89 -8.60 2.16 -12.54
N PRO A 90 -9.47 2.01 -13.56
CA PRO A 90 -9.89 0.81 -14.27
C PRO A 90 -8.86 0.37 -15.35
N ALA A 91 -8.29 -0.83 -15.19
CA ALA A 91 -7.20 -1.31 -16.05
C ALA A 91 -7.55 -1.36 -17.55
N ARG A 92 -8.80 -1.66 -17.90
CA ARG A 92 -9.25 -1.75 -19.31
C ARG A 92 -9.17 -0.42 -20.06
N LYS A 93 -9.22 0.70 -19.34
CA LYS A 93 -9.20 2.06 -19.92
C LYS A 93 -7.82 2.67 -19.97
N ILE A 94 -6.83 2.08 -19.29
CA ILE A 94 -5.46 2.58 -19.19
C ILE A 94 -4.56 1.71 -20.08
N ARG A 95 -4.12 2.29 -21.21
CA ARG A 95 -3.36 1.59 -22.27
C ARG A 95 -2.02 2.25 -22.48
N ILE A 96 -1.07 1.51 -23.06
CA ILE A 96 0.23 2.04 -23.48
C ILE A 96 0.05 3.32 -24.30
N GLY A 97 0.88 4.32 -24.02
CA GLY A 97 0.85 5.66 -24.62
C GLY A 97 -0.17 6.62 -23.97
N ASN A 98 -0.97 6.19 -23.00
CA ASN A 98 -1.80 7.12 -22.26
C ASN A 98 -0.96 7.93 -21.26
N LYS A 99 -1.27 9.21 -21.10
CA LYS A 99 -0.78 10.03 -20.01
C LYS A 99 -1.80 10.09 -18.89
N LEU A 100 -1.29 10.05 -17.67
CA LEU A 100 -2.01 10.08 -16.42
C LEU A 100 -1.53 11.31 -15.65
N TYR A 101 -2.45 12.09 -15.12
CA TYR A 101 -2.21 13.36 -14.47
C TYR A 101 -2.60 13.26 -13.00
N PHE A 102 -1.74 13.75 -12.10
CA PHE A 102 -1.92 13.69 -10.66
C PHE A 102 -1.67 15.08 -10.04
N GLY A 103 -2.32 15.33 -8.89
CA GLY A 103 -2.27 16.62 -8.21
C GLY A 103 -3.31 17.61 -8.74
N GLU A 104 -3.51 18.71 -7.99
CA GLU A 104 -4.55 19.69 -8.31
C GLU A 104 -4.29 20.41 -9.65
N ASP A 105 -3.01 20.71 -9.95
CA ASP A 105 -2.60 21.44 -11.14
C ASP A 105 -1.86 20.53 -12.14
N ASP A 106 -2.19 19.25 -12.21
CA ASP A 106 -1.46 18.27 -13.03
C ASP A 106 0.06 18.30 -12.76
N SER A 107 0.43 18.56 -11.51
CA SER A 107 1.81 18.77 -11.07
C SER A 107 2.71 17.54 -11.25
N MET A 108 2.12 16.36 -11.42
CA MET A 108 2.81 15.12 -11.71
C MET A 108 2.15 14.42 -12.89
N VAL A 109 2.95 14.05 -13.88
CA VAL A 109 2.48 13.35 -15.08
C VAL A 109 3.22 12.03 -15.22
N ALA A 110 2.50 10.97 -15.58
CA ALA A 110 3.11 9.68 -15.94
C ALA A 110 2.60 9.19 -17.30
N GLU A 111 3.46 8.53 -18.04
CA GLU A 111 3.15 7.84 -19.28
C GLU A 111 3.13 6.33 -19.07
N VAL A 112 2.11 5.67 -19.58
CA VAL A 112 2.03 4.20 -19.60
C VAL A 112 2.92 3.67 -20.72
N ILE A 113 3.99 2.98 -20.37
CA ILE A 113 4.95 2.48 -21.36
C ILE A 113 4.86 0.98 -21.61
N ASP A 114 4.31 0.20 -20.66
CA ASP A 114 4.14 -1.24 -20.83
C ASP A 114 2.98 -1.80 -19.98
N ASN A 115 2.56 -3.02 -20.31
CA ASN A 115 1.59 -3.83 -19.57
C ASN A 115 2.30 -5.03 -18.95
N THR A 116 2.28 -5.18 -17.62
CA THR A 116 2.95 -6.27 -16.93
C THR A 116 2.02 -7.43 -16.58
N THR A 117 0.80 -7.13 -16.17
CA THR A 117 -0.25 -8.12 -15.86
C THR A 117 -1.63 -7.60 -16.31
N SER A 118 -2.70 -8.32 -16.01
CA SER A 118 -4.07 -7.87 -16.32
C SER A 118 -4.41 -6.48 -15.75
N ARG A 119 -3.85 -6.12 -14.60
CA ARG A 119 -3.98 -4.82 -13.94
C ARG A 119 -2.66 -4.06 -13.81
N GLY A 120 -1.53 -4.71 -14.10
CA GLY A 120 -0.19 -4.15 -13.99
C GLY A 120 0.18 -3.29 -15.19
N ARG A 121 0.90 -2.20 -14.91
CA ARG A 121 1.49 -1.30 -15.91
C ARG A 121 2.90 -0.91 -15.48
N THR A 122 3.73 -0.60 -16.45
CA THR A 122 4.93 0.18 -16.20
C THR A 122 4.64 1.64 -16.52
N LEU A 123 4.81 2.51 -15.55
CA LEU A 123 4.71 3.95 -15.72
C LEU A 123 6.09 4.58 -15.78
N ARG A 124 6.25 5.58 -16.65
CA ARG A 124 7.36 6.51 -16.64
C ARG A 124 6.85 7.86 -16.15
N PHE A 125 7.33 8.31 -15.00
CA PHE A 125 7.00 9.63 -14.49
C PHE A 125 7.82 10.71 -15.21
N LEU A 126 7.15 11.76 -15.62
CA LEU A 126 7.74 12.93 -16.28
C LEU A 126 7.88 14.03 -15.24
N TYR A 127 9.07 14.26 -14.76
CA TYR A 127 9.34 15.20 -13.67
C TYR A 127 10.71 15.87 -13.88
N ASP A 128 10.76 17.21 -13.77
CA ASP A 128 11.99 17.98 -13.84
C ASP A 128 12.55 18.19 -12.43
N GLY A 129 13.67 17.55 -12.11
CA GLY A 129 14.30 17.60 -10.79
C GLY A 129 15.13 16.35 -10.52
N ASN A 130 15.79 16.30 -9.38
CA ASN A 130 16.53 15.12 -8.96
C ASN A 130 15.60 14.02 -8.41
N HIS A 131 16.16 12.86 -8.12
CA HIS A 131 15.39 11.69 -7.67
C HIS A 131 14.72 11.91 -6.31
N ASP A 132 15.41 12.55 -5.36
CA ASP A 132 14.86 12.80 -4.02
C ASP A 132 13.68 13.78 -4.07
N GLU A 133 13.79 14.83 -4.89
CA GLU A 133 12.70 15.78 -5.14
C GLU A 133 11.51 15.09 -5.80
N PHE A 134 11.76 14.22 -6.78
CA PHE A 134 10.73 13.42 -7.41
C PHE A 134 10.02 12.51 -6.41
N LYS A 135 10.76 11.71 -5.62
CA LYS A 135 10.14 10.82 -4.62
C LYS A 135 9.34 11.60 -3.59
N LYS A 136 9.87 12.73 -3.12
CA LYS A 136 9.15 13.59 -2.17
C LYS A 136 7.84 14.10 -2.76
N ALA A 137 7.85 14.57 -4.00
CA ALA A 137 6.66 15.05 -4.69
C ALA A 137 5.66 13.90 -4.94
N LEU A 138 6.15 12.72 -5.36
CA LEU A 138 5.32 11.54 -5.59
C LEU A 138 4.61 11.08 -4.31
N TYR A 139 5.34 11.02 -3.19
CA TYR A 139 4.78 10.58 -1.91
C TYR A 139 3.83 11.61 -1.29
N ALA A 140 4.03 12.90 -1.57
CA ALA A 140 3.10 13.94 -1.15
C ALA A 140 1.72 13.84 -1.84
N LEU A 141 1.66 13.22 -3.01
CA LEU A 141 0.42 12.95 -3.76
C LEU A 141 -0.26 11.65 -3.34
N GLY A 142 0.49 10.77 -2.67
CA GLY A 142 0.02 9.44 -2.30
C GLY A 142 -0.74 9.43 -0.98
N GLU A 143 -1.55 8.40 -0.85
CA GLU A 143 -2.26 8.07 0.39
C GLU A 143 -1.78 6.73 0.95
N THR A 144 -1.86 6.57 2.28
CA THR A 144 -1.64 5.29 2.95
C THR A 144 -2.56 4.22 2.34
N PRO A 145 -2.02 3.09 1.88
CA PRO A 145 -2.77 2.13 1.08
C PRO A 145 -3.64 1.21 1.95
N LEU A 146 -4.58 1.75 2.72
CA LEU A 146 -5.51 0.94 3.50
C LEU A 146 -6.20 -0.10 2.62
N PRO A 147 -6.39 -1.34 3.11
CA PRO A 147 -7.14 -2.36 2.40
C PRO A 147 -8.57 -1.91 2.08
N LYS A 148 -9.07 -2.24 0.89
CA LYS A 148 -10.41 -1.81 0.42
C LYS A 148 -11.58 -2.29 1.29
N TYR A 149 -11.38 -3.30 2.14
CA TYR A 149 -12.40 -3.75 3.09
C TYR A 149 -12.50 -2.87 4.35
N ILE A 150 -11.53 -1.99 4.58
CA ILE A 150 -11.61 -0.92 5.58
C ILE A 150 -12.39 0.22 4.93
N ASP A 151 -13.70 0.22 5.14
CA ASP A 151 -14.63 1.14 4.47
C ASP A 151 -14.73 2.48 5.24
N ARG A 152 -13.64 3.24 5.20
CA ARG A 152 -13.53 4.62 5.69
C ARG A 152 -12.42 5.39 4.97
N PRO A 153 -12.45 6.73 4.99
CA PRO A 153 -11.34 7.54 4.51
C PRO A 153 -10.05 7.27 5.30
N VAL A 154 -8.91 7.55 4.67
CA VAL A 154 -7.61 7.59 5.34
C VAL A 154 -7.59 8.75 6.34
N GLU A 155 -7.11 8.50 7.54
CA GLU A 155 -6.95 9.47 8.62
C GLU A 155 -5.47 9.76 8.86
N PRO A 156 -5.11 10.92 9.44
CA PRO A 156 -3.70 11.27 9.69
C PRO A 156 -2.93 10.21 10.50
N ASP A 157 -3.56 9.59 11.48
CA ASP A 157 -2.96 8.55 12.31
C ASP A 157 -2.65 7.25 11.54
N ASP A 158 -3.25 7.04 10.38
CA ASP A 158 -3.05 5.81 9.61
C ASP A 158 -1.62 5.69 9.09
N GLU A 159 -0.94 6.77 8.80
CA GLU A 159 0.45 6.75 8.36
C GLU A 159 1.33 5.97 9.34
N ASP A 160 1.20 6.25 10.63
CA ASP A 160 1.95 5.57 11.68
C ASP A 160 1.33 4.22 12.06
N ARG A 161 0.00 4.15 12.14
CA ARG A 161 -0.72 2.96 12.61
C ARG A 161 -0.70 1.81 11.62
N TYR A 162 -0.62 2.10 10.32
CA TYR A 162 -0.53 1.11 9.26
C TYR A 162 0.89 0.52 9.11
N GLN A 163 1.92 1.22 9.60
CA GLN A 163 3.28 0.66 9.63
C GLN A 163 3.37 -0.52 10.60
N ASN A 164 4.13 -1.54 10.23
CA ASN A 164 4.56 -2.55 11.19
C ASN A 164 5.75 -2.03 12.03
N ILE A 165 5.93 -2.56 13.23
CA ILE A 165 7.00 -2.12 14.16
C ILE A 165 8.41 -2.52 13.71
N PHE A 166 8.55 -3.41 12.72
CA PHE A 166 9.82 -3.90 12.18
C PHE A 166 10.15 -3.24 10.83
N ALA A 167 9.40 -2.21 10.42
CA ALA A 167 9.54 -1.56 9.14
C ALA A 167 10.91 -0.86 8.98
N THR A 168 11.73 -1.35 8.05
CA THR A 168 13.06 -0.81 7.73
C THR A 168 13.27 -0.63 6.23
N GLU A 169 12.72 -1.52 5.40
CA GLU A 169 12.91 -1.57 3.96
C GLU A 169 11.68 -1.01 3.23
N GLU A 170 11.87 0.02 2.43
CA GLU A 170 10.78 0.66 1.69
C GLU A 170 10.11 -0.31 0.70
N GLY A 171 8.77 -0.35 0.72
CA GLY A 171 7.97 -1.21 -0.16
C GLY A 171 6.46 -0.96 -0.03
N ALA A 172 5.67 -1.65 -0.87
CA ALA A 172 4.21 -1.57 -0.87
C ALA A 172 3.56 -2.95 -1.02
#